data_1ce3065dbeddd90de433371f21d8c5d8
#
_entry.id   1ce3065dbeddd90de433371f21d8c5d8
#
_cell.length_a   1.000
_cell.length_b   1.000
_cell.length_c   1.000
_cell.angle_alpha   90.00
_cell.angle_beta   90.00
_cell.angle_gamma   90.00
#
_symmetry.space_group_name_H-M   'P 1'
#
loop_
_entity.id
_entity.type
_entity.pdbx_description
1 polymer ?
#
loop_
_entity_poly.entity_id
_entity_poly.type
_entity_poly.pdbx_seq_one_letter_code
_entity_poly.pdbx_strand_id
1 'polypeptide(L)'
;AIDEFQVVRCWPQRGTVHFMPAADVRWISRLLYPRVARSQQARRPGLGLDEDLFNRAHAALHDAALKSTTPTLTRAEAYEIFRSVGIAPDGGRGSHLLRAFGGAGDLVQGPKHGKQETFMHVDVLPVEQRQPEEPLRELALRYVNGHGPVSAADLAWWTMLAKGQAAKALENSGLVRAEHEGETFWLSPWQQDVTAEEISVALALRLELPAFDEYLLGYANKEWILPDELRPDILTKNGLSWPWVMENGMAVASLREPA
;
A
#
# COMPACT_ATOMS: atom_id res chain seq x y z
N ALA A 1 -7.63 -10.46 13.23
CA ALA A 1 -7.36 -9.06 12.84
C ALA A 1 -8.24 -8.62 11.67
N ILE A 2 -8.27 -9.36 10.53
CA ILE A 2 -9.12 -8.99 9.37
C ILE A 2 -10.60 -9.15 9.70
N ASP A 3 -10.98 -10.27 10.29
CA ASP A 3 -12.39 -10.56 10.66
C ASP A 3 -12.91 -9.65 11.77
N GLU A 4 -12.02 -9.03 12.53
CA GLU A 4 -12.30 -8.04 13.57
C GLU A 4 -12.19 -6.59 13.06
N PHE A 5 -11.98 -6.41 11.78
CA PHE A 5 -11.78 -5.11 11.13
C PHE A 5 -10.65 -4.25 11.73
N GLN A 6 -9.63 -4.88 12.33
CA GLN A 6 -8.44 -4.17 12.80
C GLN A 6 -7.46 -3.89 11.66
N VAL A 7 -7.39 -4.84 10.71
CA VAL A 7 -6.59 -4.74 9.49
C VAL A 7 -7.52 -4.89 8.29
N VAL A 8 -7.36 -4.02 7.32
CA VAL A 8 -8.13 -4.02 6.07
C VAL A 8 -7.21 -4.01 4.86
N ARG A 9 -7.77 -4.23 3.68
CA ARG A 9 -7.08 -4.10 2.40
C ARG A 9 -7.66 -2.91 1.63
N CYS A 10 -6.80 -2.06 1.10
CA CYS A 10 -7.19 -0.90 0.29
C CYS A 10 -6.12 -0.56 -0.76
N TRP A 11 -6.29 0.52 -1.52
CA TRP A 11 -5.40 0.92 -2.62
C TRP A 11 -4.78 2.30 -2.40
N PRO A 12 -4.08 2.56 -1.29
CA PRO A 12 -3.62 3.90 -0.92
C PRO A 12 -2.51 4.42 -1.82
N GLN A 13 -1.68 3.53 -2.35
CA GLN A 13 -0.48 3.91 -3.10
C GLN A 13 -0.23 2.99 -4.29
N ARG A 14 0.46 3.49 -5.30
CA ARG A 14 0.87 2.77 -6.52
C ARG A 14 -0.27 2.09 -7.28
N GLY A 15 -1.53 2.22 -6.82
CA GLY A 15 -2.70 1.55 -7.38
C GLY A 15 -2.76 0.04 -7.09
N THR A 16 -1.95 -0.45 -6.17
CA THR A 16 -1.90 -1.84 -5.70
C THR A 16 -2.63 -2.01 -4.37
N VAL A 17 -3.04 -3.25 -4.06
CA VAL A 17 -3.70 -3.58 -2.79
C VAL A 17 -2.65 -3.72 -1.69
N HIS A 18 -2.91 -3.08 -0.56
CA HIS A 18 -2.06 -3.16 0.62
C HIS A 18 -2.89 -3.52 1.85
N PHE A 19 -2.28 -4.25 2.76
CA PHE A 19 -2.81 -4.38 4.12
C PHE A 19 -2.43 -3.14 4.91
N MET A 20 -3.37 -2.63 5.71
CA MET A 20 -3.08 -1.54 6.64
C MET A 20 -4.00 -1.58 7.86
N PRO A 21 -3.60 -0.95 8.98
CA PRO A 21 -4.49 -0.76 10.11
C PRO A 21 -5.74 0.00 9.67
N ALA A 22 -6.91 -0.49 10.05
CA ALA A 22 -8.18 0.11 9.65
C ALA A 22 -8.30 1.58 10.10
N ALA A 23 -7.72 1.93 11.25
CA ALA A 23 -7.70 3.30 11.76
C ALA A 23 -6.90 4.31 10.91
N ASP A 24 -6.06 3.83 10.00
CA ASP A 24 -5.13 4.67 9.24
C ASP A 24 -5.56 4.89 7.77
N VAL A 25 -6.63 4.27 7.34
CA VAL A 25 -7.03 4.25 5.94
C VAL A 25 -7.17 5.65 5.34
N ARG A 26 -7.90 6.53 6.01
CA ARG A 26 -8.21 7.86 5.46
C ARG A 26 -6.98 8.75 5.32
N TRP A 27 -6.18 8.87 6.35
CA TRP A 27 -5.08 9.81 6.31
C TRP A 27 -3.96 9.35 5.38
N ILE A 28 -3.64 8.03 5.36
CA ILE A 28 -2.62 7.50 4.44
C ILE A 28 -3.11 7.61 2.99
N SER A 29 -4.35 7.22 2.72
CA SER A 29 -4.92 7.34 1.37
C SER A 29 -4.94 8.78 0.88
N ARG A 30 -5.41 9.72 1.68
CA ARG A 30 -5.41 11.15 1.32
C ARG A 30 -4.01 11.71 1.06
N LEU A 31 -3.02 11.20 1.77
CA LEU A 31 -1.62 11.62 1.59
C LEU A 31 -1.01 11.07 0.28
N LEU A 32 -1.26 9.81 -0.05
CA LEU A 32 -0.55 9.10 -1.11
C LEU A 32 -1.33 8.98 -2.42
N TYR A 33 -2.64 8.83 -2.36
CA TYR A 33 -3.48 8.60 -3.52
C TYR A 33 -3.53 9.72 -4.58
N PRO A 34 -3.37 11.03 -4.27
CA PRO A 34 -3.49 12.09 -5.27
C PRO A 34 -2.63 11.90 -6.53
N ARG A 35 -1.51 11.18 -6.44
CA ARG A 35 -0.66 10.85 -7.59
C ARG A 35 -1.25 9.73 -8.44
N VAL A 36 -1.78 8.69 -7.80
CA VAL A 36 -2.46 7.58 -8.47
C VAL A 36 -3.76 8.07 -9.10
N ALA A 37 -4.48 8.96 -8.41
CA ALA A 37 -5.75 9.52 -8.86
C ALA A 37 -5.66 10.16 -10.26
N ARG A 38 -4.58 10.89 -10.56
CA ARG A 38 -4.39 11.53 -11.88
C ARG A 38 -4.42 10.52 -13.03
N SER A 39 -3.70 9.41 -12.88
CA SER A 39 -3.67 8.36 -13.91
C SER A 39 -5.00 7.63 -14.05
N GLN A 40 -5.73 7.46 -12.95
CA GLN A 40 -7.06 6.87 -12.96
C GLN A 40 -8.10 7.82 -13.58
N GLN A 41 -8.07 9.10 -13.25
CA GLN A 41 -8.93 10.12 -13.85
C GLN A 41 -8.77 10.18 -15.37
N ALA A 42 -7.54 10.11 -15.87
CA ALA A 42 -7.26 10.11 -17.31
C ALA A 42 -7.92 8.93 -18.07
N ARG A 43 -8.27 7.84 -17.38
CA ARG A 43 -8.95 6.69 -17.97
C ARG A 43 -10.48 6.83 -18.02
N ARG A 44 -11.07 7.73 -17.22
CA ARG A 44 -12.54 7.87 -17.09
C ARG A 44 -13.25 8.15 -18.41
N PRO A 45 -12.77 9.06 -19.29
CA PRO A 45 -13.41 9.29 -20.59
C PRO A 45 -13.51 8.03 -21.44
N GLY A 46 -12.46 7.22 -21.50
CA GLY A 46 -12.45 5.95 -22.24
C GLY A 46 -13.38 4.88 -21.64
N LEU A 47 -13.78 5.05 -20.39
CA LEU A 47 -14.76 4.21 -19.70
C LEU A 47 -16.19 4.78 -19.77
N GLY A 48 -16.37 5.95 -20.40
CA GLY A 48 -17.66 6.64 -20.41
C GLY A 48 -18.12 7.09 -19.01
N LEU A 49 -17.18 7.41 -18.13
CA LEU A 49 -17.41 7.91 -16.78
C LEU A 49 -17.03 9.38 -16.73
N ASP A 50 -18.02 10.26 -16.85
CA ASP A 50 -17.85 11.67 -16.54
C ASP A 50 -17.85 11.92 -15.03
N GLU A 51 -17.65 13.16 -14.63
CA GLU A 51 -17.55 13.53 -13.23
C GLU A 51 -18.90 13.39 -12.50
N ASP A 52 -20.02 13.66 -13.19
CA ASP A 52 -21.37 13.52 -12.63
C ASP A 52 -21.69 12.05 -12.34
N LEU A 53 -21.45 11.17 -13.30
CA LEU A 53 -21.62 9.72 -13.10
C LEU A 53 -20.73 9.19 -11.98
N PHE A 54 -19.48 9.65 -11.93
CA PHE A 54 -18.55 9.25 -10.88
C PHE A 54 -19.04 9.66 -9.48
N ASN A 55 -19.49 10.92 -9.34
CA ASN A 55 -19.99 11.43 -8.07
C ASN A 55 -21.31 10.77 -7.66
N ARG A 56 -22.21 10.49 -8.61
CA ARG A 56 -23.43 9.74 -8.35
C ARG A 56 -23.15 8.31 -7.87
N ALA A 57 -22.20 7.63 -8.49
CA ALA A 57 -21.78 6.30 -8.05
C ALA A 57 -21.22 6.31 -6.62
N HIS A 58 -20.38 7.32 -6.31
CA HIS A 58 -19.80 7.49 -4.99
C HIS A 58 -20.88 7.72 -3.93
N ALA A 59 -21.79 8.67 -4.16
CA ALA A 59 -22.89 8.98 -3.25
C ALA A 59 -23.82 7.78 -3.04
N ALA A 60 -24.18 7.08 -4.11
CA ALA A 60 -25.06 5.91 -4.02
C ALA A 60 -24.42 4.76 -3.21
N LEU A 61 -23.12 4.53 -3.40
CA LEU A 61 -22.40 3.51 -2.64
C LEU A 61 -22.30 3.86 -1.16
N HIS A 62 -21.99 5.12 -0.84
CA HIS A 62 -21.95 5.64 0.51
C HIS A 62 -23.30 5.50 1.20
N ASP A 63 -24.36 5.98 0.57
CA ASP A 63 -25.74 5.90 1.09
C ASP A 63 -26.19 4.46 1.32
N ALA A 64 -25.84 3.55 0.42
CA ALA A 64 -26.16 2.15 0.55
C ALA A 64 -25.42 1.52 1.74
N ALA A 65 -24.13 1.85 1.91
CA ALA A 65 -23.31 1.35 3.01
C ALA A 65 -23.86 1.81 4.38
N LEU A 66 -24.29 3.08 4.49
CA LEU A 66 -24.84 3.62 5.74
C LEU A 66 -26.22 3.06 6.09
N LYS A 67 -27.02 2.65 5.08
CA LYS A 67 -28.37 2.06 5.28
C LYS A 67 -28.36 0.55 5.40
N SER A 68 -27.25 -0.10 5.11
CA SER A 68 -27.12 -1.55 5.12
C SER A 68 -27.18 -2.09 6.56
N THR A 69 -27.86 -3.21 6.75
CA THR A 69 -27.85 -3.97 8.00
C THR A 69 -26.58 -4.83 8.13
N THR A 70 -25.88 -5.05 7.03
CA THR A 70 -24.58 -5.73 6.99
C THR A 70 -23.48 -4.71 6.68
N PRO A 71 -22.36 -4.71 7.38
CA PRO A 71 -21.32 -3.72 7.18
C PRO A 71 -20.57 -3.89 5.86
N THR A 72 -20.73 -5.03 5.20
CA THR A 72 -19.99 -5.38 3.96
C THR A 72 -20.93 -5.58 2.78
N LEU A 73 -20.48 -5.19 1.60
CA LEU A 73 -21.12 -5.41 0.31
C LEU A 73 -20.24 -6.36 -0.52
N THR A 74 -20.84 -7.32 -1.18
CA THR A 74 -20.17 -8.09 -2.23
C THR A 74 -19.95 -7.22 -3.47
N ARG A 75 -19.08 -7.65 -4.38
CA ARG A 75 -18.88 -6.99 -5.67
C ARG A 75 -20.19 -6.91 -6.47
N ALA A 76 -21.00 -7.97 -6.41
CA ALA A 76 -22.30 -8.01 -7.12
C ALA A 76 -23.25 -6.94 -6.59
N GLU A 77 -23.38 -6.82 -5.28
CA GLU A 77 -24.22 -5.79 -4.65
C GLU A 77 -23.73 -4.38 -4.96
N ALA A 78 -22.42 -4.12 -4.90
CA ALA A 78 -21.86 -2.83 -5.31
C ALA A 78 -22.17 -2.52 -6.80
N TYR A 79 -22.14 -3.51 -7.67
CA TYR A 79 -22.46 -3.35 -9.08
C TYR A 79 -23.95 -3.07 -9.31
N GLU A 80 -24.86 -3.67 -8.51
CA GLU A 80 -26.29 -3.30 -8.56
C GLU A 80 -26.52 -1.84 -8.12
N ILE A 81 -25.79 -1.37 -7.10
CA ILE A 81 -25.83 0.03 -6.71
C ILE A 81 -25.41 0.94 -7.89
N PHE A 82 -24.34 0.60 -8.62
CA PHE A 82 -23.91 1.36 -9.79
C PHE A 82 -24.98 1.35 -10.92
N ARG A 83 -25.64 0.21 -11.15
CA ARG A 83 -26.74 0.12 -12.13
C ARG A 83 -27.91 1.01 -11.75
N SER A 84 -28.25 1.11 -10.46
CA SER A 84 -29.37 1.96 -9.99
C SER A 84 -29.18 3.45 -10.29
N VAL A 85 -27.92 3.89 -10.51
CA VAL A 85 -27.59 5.27 -10.89
C VAL A 85 -27.17 5.41 -12.36
N GLY A 86 -27.52 4.41 -13.19
CA GLY A 86 -27.34 4.46 -14.64
C GLY A 86 -25.94 4.07 -15.13
N ILE A 87 -25.14 3.36 -14.32
CA ILE A 87 -23.80 2.92 -14.71
C ILE A 87 -23.80 1.40 -14.89
N ALA A 88 -23.61 0.93 -16.12
CA ALA A 88 -23.31 -0.47 -16.39
C ALA A 88 -21.88 -0.77 -15.88
N PRO A 89 -21.67 -1.70 -14.93
CA PRO A 89 -20.35 -1.93 -14.32
C PRO A 89 -19.38 -2.70 -15.22
N ASP A 90 -19.86 -3.20 -16.35
CA ASP A 90 -19.11 -3.98 -17.32
C ASP A 90 -18.00 -3.16 -18.01
N GLY A 91 -17.13 -3.82 -18.77
CA GLY A 91 -16.03 -3.15 -19.47
C GLY A 91 -15.01 -2.46 -18.55
N GLY A 92 -14.91 -2.93 -17.30
CA GLY A 92 -13.96 -2.41 -16.33
C GLY A 92 -14.43 -1.20 -15.52
N ARG A 93 -15.63 -0.64 -15.80
CA ARG A 93 -16.18 0.53 -15.07
C ARG A 93 -16.35 0.28 -13.58
N GLY A 94 -17.01 -0.83 -13.21
CA GLY A 94 -17.25 -1.18 -11.81
C GLY A 94 -15.94 -1.38 -11.03
N SER A 95 -14.96 -2.08 -11.61
CA SER A 95 -13.64 -2.25 -10.99
C SER A 95 -12.87 -0.93 -10.86
N HIS A 96 -13.03 -0.02 -11.84
CA HIS A 96 -12.43 1.30 -11.79
C HIS A 96 -13.01 2.13 -10.64
N LEU A 97 -14.34 2.15 -10.49
CA LEU A 97 -15.03 2.88 -9.41
C LEU A 97 -14.61 2.36 -8.04
N LEU A 98 -14.64 1.04 -7.81
CA LEU A 98 -14.24 0.43 -6.53
C LEU A 98 -12.78 0.77 -6.17
N ARG A 99 -11.87 0.72 -7.15
CA ARG A 99 -10.47 1.11 -6.94
C ARG A 99 -10.30 2.59 -6.66
N ALA A 100 -11.05 3.44 -7.34
CA ALA A 100 -10.97 4.89 -7.15
C ALA A 100 -11.45 5.27 -5.75
N PHE A 101 -12.57 4.72 -5.29
CA PHE A 101 -13.11 4.97 -3.95
C PHE A 101 -12.20 4.38 -2.87
N GLY A 102 -11.64 3.17 -3.11
CA GLY A 102 -10.67 2.58 -2.21
C GLY A 102 -9.36 3.37 -2.11
N GLY A 103 -8.87 3.91 -3.24
CA GLY A 103 -7.69 4.78 -3.26
C GLY A 103 -7.91 6.10 -2.54
N ALA A 104 -9.11 6.68 -2.68
CA ALA A 104 -9.50 7.90 -1.98
C ALA A 104 -9.62 7.73 -0.45
N GLY A 105 -9.67 6.49 0.03
CA GLY A 105 -9.81 6.18 1.45
C GLY A 105 -11.27 6.16 1.92
N ASP A 106 -12.21 5.97 1.00
CA ASP A 106 -13.64 5.88 1.31
C ASP A 106 -14.13 4.42 1.36
N LEU A 107 -13.43 3.52 0.67
CA LEU A 107 -13.80 2.11 0.57
C LEU A 107 -12.61 1.20 0.90
N VAL A 108 -12.87 0.14 1.64
CA VAL A 108 -11.89 -0.92 1.94
C VAL A 108 -12.44 -2.29 1.56
N GLN A 109 -11.54 -3.26 1.42
CA GLN A 109 -11.93 -4.67 1.38
C GLN A 109 -11.95 -5.23 2.80
N GLY A 110 -13.09 -5.77 3.18
CA GLY A 110 -13.30 -6.46 4.45
C GLY A 110 -12.99 -7.96 4.40
N PRO A 111 -13.49 -8.72 5.38
CA PRO A 111 -13.45 -10.17 5.40
C PRO A 111 -14.09 -10.76 4.14
N LYS A 112 -13.55 -11.85 3.65
CA LYS A 112 -14.13 -12.53 2.49
C LYS A 112 -15.46 -13.20 2.84
N HIS A 113 -16.42 -13.15 1.93
CA HIS A 113 -17.61 -13.98 1.96
C HIS A 113 -17.38 -15.23 1.10
N GLY A 114 -16.98 -16.33 1.71
CA GLY A 114 -16.49 -17.51 0.99
C GLY A 114 -15.23 -17.17 0.19
N LYS A 115 -15.29 -17.29 -1.14
CA LYS A 115 -14.20 -16.91 -2.05
C LYS A 115 -14.32 -15.48 -2.58
N GLN A 116 -15.41 -14.77 -2.27
CA GLN A 116 -15.69 -13.45 -2.80
C GLN A 116 -15.06 -12.36 -1.93
N GLU A 117 -14.53 -11.34 -2.59
CA GLU A 117 -14.13 -10.09 -1.93
C GLU A 117 -15.37 -9.32 -1.50
N THR A 118 -15.29 -8.71 -0.33
CA THR A 118 -16.30 -7.77 0.16
C THR A 118 -15.72 -6.37 0.26
N PHE A 119 -16.61 -5.39 0.22
CA PHE A 119 -16.28 -3.98 0.31
C PHE A 119 -17.05 -3.35 1.46
N MET A 120 -16.43 -2.41 2.14
CA MET A 120 -17.01 -1.71 3.28
C MET A 120 -16.65 -0.23 3.18
N HIS A 121 -17.61 0.64 3.43
CA HIS A 121 -17.31 2.07 3.52
C HIS A 121 -16.59 2.38 4.83
N VAL A 122 -15.62 3.29 4.78
CA VAL A 122 -14.77 3.59 5.96
C VAL A 122 -15.58 4.18 7.11
N ASP A 123 -16.71 4.88 6.83
CA ASP A 123 -17.60 5.42 7.86
C ASP A 123 -18.37 4.37 8.68
N VAL A 124 -18.45 3.13 8.19
CA VAL A 124 -19.10 2.04 8.92
C VAL A 124 -18.09 1.06 9.57
N LEU A 125 -16.79 1.36 9.45
CA LEU A 125 -15.77 0.59 10.17
C LEU A 125 -15.95 0.78 11.70
N PRO A 126 -15.87 -0.29 12.49
CA PRO A 126 -15.96 -0.22 13.95
C PRO A 126 -14.66 0.30 14.60
N VAL A 127 -13.97 1.21 13.92
CA VAL A 127 -12.67 1.75 14.32
C VAL A 127 -12.62 3.24 14.00
N GLU A 128 -12.29 4.05 14.99
CA GLU A 128 -12.10 5.49 14.81
C GLU A 128 -10.90 5.76 13.88
N GLN A 129 -11.09 6.64 12.89
CA GLN A 129 -10.05 7.03 11.96
C GLN A 129 -9.07 8.01 12.61
N ARG A 130 -7.78 7.69 12.61
CA ARG A 130 -6.74 8.59 13.08
C ARG A 130 -6.59 9.79 12.15
N GLN A 131 -6.23 10.92 12.74
CA GLN A 131 -5.94 12.17 12.03
C GLN A 131 -4.64 12.78 12.60
N PRO A 132 -3.47 12.33 12.15
CA PRO A 132 -2.21 12.89 12.60
C PRO A 132 -2.13 14.38 12.27
N GLU A 133 -1.59 15.20 13.16
CA GLU A 133 -1.36 16.63 12.93
C GLU A 133 -0.38 16.86 11.78
N GLU A 134 0.67 16.03 11.70
CA GLU A 134 1.69 16.06 10.66
C GLU A 134 1.74 14.70 9.90
N PRO A 135 0.80 14.43 8.96
CA PRO A 135 0.67 13.10 8.34
C PRO A 135 1.94 12.62 7.63
N LEU A 136 2.66 13.52 6.98
CA LEU A 136 3.89 13.16 6.26
C LEU A 136 5.03 12.79 7.21
N ARG A 137 5.14 13.49 8.33
CA ARG A 137 6.09 13.17 9.40
C ARG A 137 5.75 11.84 10.05
N GLU A 138 4.49 11.61 10.37
CA GLU A 138 4.02 10.33 10.95
C GLU A 138 4.30 9.15 10.01
N LEU A 139 4.07 9.32 8.70
CA LEU A 139 4.38 8.30 7.71
C LEU A 139 5.88 8.01 7.65
N ALA A 140 6.73 9.04 7.65
CA ALA A 140 8.18 8.89 7.65
C ALA A 140 8.67 8.14 8.90
N LEU A 141 8.16 8.48 10.08
CA LEU A 141 8.47 7.78 11.34
C LEU A 141 8.14 6.29 11.25
N ARG A 142 6.94 5.94 10.77
CA ARG A 142 6.51 4.54 10.65
C ARG A 142 7.32 3.78 9.61
N TYR A 143 7.59 4.41 8.47
CA TYR A 143 8.39 3.79 7.43
C TYR A 143 9.81 3.48 7.94
N VAL A 144 10.48 4.45 8.57
CA VAL A 144 11.82 4.24 9.12
C VAL A 144 11.81 3.22 10.26
N ASN A 145 10.78 3.21 11.08
CA ASN A 145 10.68 2.23 12.18
C ASN A 145 10.62 0.78 11.68
N GLY A 146 10.03 0.56 10.50
CA GLY A 146 9.91 -0.78 9.92
C GLY A 146 10.97 -1.14 8.87
N HIS A 147 11.67 -0.13 8.29
CA HIS A 147 12.57 -0.31 7.16
C HIS A 147 13.99 0.21 7.39
N GLY A 148 14.21 1.02 8.45
CA GLY A 148 15.51 1.67 8.66
C GLY A 148 16.69 0.70 8.80
N PRO A 149 17.90 1.14 8.43
CA PRO A 149 18.24 2.46 7.89
C PRO A 149 17.73 2.70 6.46
N VAL A 150 17.19 3.88 6.18
CA VAL A 150 16.64 4.23 4.87
C VAL A 150 17.11 5.60 4.39
N SER A 151 17.19 5.77 3.08
CA SER A 151 17.46 7.05 2.44
C SER A 151 16.18 7.81 2.06
N ALA A 152 16.32 9.08 1.68
CA ALA A 152 15.21 9.86 1.12
C ALA A 152 14.73 9.29 -0.23
N ALA A 153 15.60 8.59 -0.96
CA ALA A 153 15.22 7.90 -2.19
C ALA A 153 14.29 6.72 -1.90
N ASP A 154 14.53 5.97 -0.82
CA ASP A 154 13.70 4.84 -0.43
C ASP A 154 12.30 5.28 -0.03
N LEU A 155 12.17 6.28 0.84
CA LEU A 155 10.87 6.83 1.20
C LEU A 155 10.13 7.41 -0.01
N ALA A 156 10.83 8.09 -0.91
CA ALA A 156 10.26 8.61 -2.16
C ALA A 156 9.78 7.49 -3.08
N TRP A 157 10.56 6.43 -3.23
CA TRP A 157 10.21 5.23 -3.97
C TRP A 157 8.97 4.55 -3.41
N TRP A 158 8.97 4.31 -2.12
CA TRP A 158 7.89 3.60 -1.44
C TRP A 158 6.57 4.35 -1.52
N THR A 159 6.60 5.67 -1.26
CA THR A 159 5.42 6.54 -1.24
C THR A 159 5.01 7.08 -2.59
N MET A 160 5.88 7.06 -3.59
CA MET A 160 5.79 7.84 -4.85
C MET A 160 5.79 9.36 -4.62
N LEU A 161 6.20 9.86 -3.48
CA LEU A 161 6.37 11.29 -3.21
C LEU A 161 7.57 11.86 -3.99
N ALA A 162 7.60 13.17 -4.19
CA ALA A 162 8.81 13.81 -4.72
C ALA A 162 9.98 13.63 -3.73
N LYS A 163 11.20 13.38 -4.24
CA LYS A 163 12.38 13.16 -3.38
C LYS A 163 12.58 14.29 -2.36
N GLY A 164 12.35 15.55 -2.74
CA GLY A 164 12.44 16.68 -1.82
C GLY A 164 11.37 16.68 -0.71
N GLN A 165 10.17 16.15 -0.98
CA GLN A 165 9.14 15.99 0.06
C GLN A 165 9.52 14.87 1.04
N ALA A 166 10.04 13.75 0.54
CA ALA A 166 10.52 12.64 1.35
C ALA A 166 11.70 13.07 2.23
N ALA A 167 12.70 13.76 1.66
CA ALA A 167 13.83 14.30 2.41
C ALA A 167 13.38 15.24 3.54
N LYS A 168 12.50 16.20 3.22
CA LYS A 168 11.97 17.13 4.23
C LYS A 168 11.19 16.42 5.35
N ALA A 169 10.45 15.35 5.01
CA ALA A 169 9.72 14.57 6.01
C ALA A 169 10.67 13.86 6.98
N LEU A 170 11.76 13.29 6.44
CA LEU A 170 12.79 12.62 7.24
C LEU A 170 13.58 13.62 8.10
N GLU A 171 13.98 14.77 7.54
CA GLU A 171 14.68 15.82 8.28
C GLU A 171 13.86 16.36 9.46
N ASN A 172 12.56 16.54 9.28
CA ASN A 172 11.65 17.06 10.30
C ASN A 172 11.14 15.98 11.28
N SER A 173 11.54 14.73 11.10
CA SER A 173 10.99 13.62 11.89
C SER A 173 11.56 13.50 13.30
N GLY A 174 12.78 14.00 13.53
CA GLY A 174 13.53 13.78 14.77
C GLY A 174 14.18 12.39 14.85
N LEU A 175 14.26 11.68 13.73
CA LEU A 175 14.94 10.39 13.61
C LEU A 175 16.47 10.56 13.69
N VAL A 176 17.16 9.47 13.97
CA VAL A 176 18.62 9.45 14.01
C VAL A 176 19.16 9.51 12.58
N ARG A 177 20.12 10.38 12.35
CA ARG A 177 20.79 10.54 11.07
C ARG A 177 22.15 9.87 11.07
N ALA A 178 22.47 9.14 10.03
CA ALA A 178 23.77 8.53 9.78
C ALA A 178 24.23 8.82 8.34
N GLU A 179 25.55 8.85 8.15
CA GLU A 179 26.17 9.00 6.83
C GLU A 179 26.90 7.71 6.47
N HIS A 180 26.69 7.21 5.28
CA HIS A 180 27.40 6.05 4.74
C HIS A 180 27.70 6.28 3.26
N GLU A 181 28.96 6.18 2.84
CA GLU A 181 29.42 6.35 1.46
C GLU A 181 28.92 7.65 0.78
N GLY A 182 28.78 8.74 1.56
CA GLY A 182 28.32 10.04 1.06
C GLY A 182 26.80 10.15 0.89
N GLU A 183 26.05 9.14 1.30
CA GLU A 183 24.59 9.16 1.35
C GLU A 183 24.09 9.26 2.79
N THR A 184 23.01 10.04 2.99
CA THR A 184 22.38 10.20 4.29
C THR A 184 21.28 9.16 4.48
N PHE A 185 21.32 8.49 5.63
CA PHE A 185 20.32 7.53 6.08
C PHE A 185 19.65 7.98 7.37
N TRP A 186 18.41 7.55 7.55
CA TRP A 186 17.65 7.75 8.78
C TRP A 186 17.28 6.40 9.38
N LEU A 187 17.37 6.32 10.71
CA LEU A 187 17.05 5.14 11.50
C LEU A 187 16.27 5.53 12.75
N SER A 188 15.48 4.61 13.24
CA SER A 188 14.80 4.77 14.51
C SER A 188 15.80 4.65 15.68
N PRO A 189 15.56 5.32 16.82
CA PRO A 189 16.47 5.25 17.97
C PRO A 189 16.82 3.83 18.39
N TRP A 190 15.84 2.92 18.42
CA TRP A 190 16.09 1.52 18.82
C TRP A 190 17.08 0.77 17.91
N GLN A 191 17.21 1.18 16.66
CA GLN A 191 18.14 0.54 15.71
C GLN A 191 19.61 0.85 16.01
N GLN A 192 19.87 1.90 16.81
CA GLN A 192 21.23 2.18 17.30
C GLN A 192 21.68 1.20 18.40
N ASP A 193 20.72 0.61 19.10
CA ASP A 193 20.98 -0.32 20.20
C ASP A 193 21.11 -1.77 19.72
N VAL A 194 20.92 -2.04 18.41
CA VAL A 194 21.08 -3.37 17.82
C VAL A 194 22.53 -3.82 17.92
N THR A 195 22.73 -4.93 18.56
CA THR A 195 24.06 -5.48 18.83
C THR A 195 24.61 -6.27 17.62
N ALA A 196 25.92 -6.42 17.56
CA ALA A 196 26.57 -7.27 16.55
C ALA A 196 26.12 -8.73 16.63
N GLU A 197 25.77 -9.21 17.83
CA GLU A 197 25.23 -10.57 18.04
C GLU A 197 23.85 -10.71 17.40
N GLU A 198 22.93 -9.77 17.63
CA GLU A 198 21.59 -9.77 17.03
C GLU A 198 21.67 -9.68 15.50
N ILE A 199 22.59 -8.87 14.95
CA ILE A 199 22.84 -8.82 13.51
C ILE A 199 23.34 -10.18 13.00
N SER A 200 24.28 -10.80 13.69
CA SER A 200 24.83 -12.10 13.32
C SER A 200 23.74 -13.19 13.32
N VAL A 201 22.88 -13.20 14.34
CA VAL A 201 21.74 -14.12 14.42
C VAL A 201 20.77 -13.89 13.25
N ALA A 202 20.45 -12.64 12.95
CA ALA A 202 19.54 -12.31 11.84
C ALA A 202 20.13 -12.71 10.47
N LEU A 203 21.41 -12.46 10.25
CA LEU A 203 22.10 -12.84 9.01
C LEU A 203 22.22 -14.36 8.83
N ALA A 204 22.28 -15.13 9.92
CA ALA A 204 22.32 -16.59 9.87
C ALA A 204 20.99 -17.23 9.48
N LEU A 205 19.90 -16.45 9.40
CA LEU A 205 18.61 -16.96 9.00
C LEU A 205 18.57 -17.26 7.50
N ARG A 206 17.96 -18.41 7.17
CA ARG A 206 17.52 -18.72 5.81
C ARG A 206 16.00 -18.58 5.78
N LEU A 207 15.49 -17.65 4.99
CA LEU A 207 14.06 -17.36 4.90
C LEU A 207 13.53 -17.55 3.48
N GLU A 208 12.39 -18.18 3.37
CA GLU A 208 11.60 -18.19 2.13
C GLU A 208 10.62 -17.03 2.18
N LEU A 209 10.85 -16.05 1.32
CA LEU A 209 10.06 -14.83 1.26
C LEU A 209 9.02 -14.92 0.15
N PRO A 210 7.79 -14.46 0.37
CA PRO A 210 6.72 -14.54 -0.61
C PRO A 210 6.94 -13.61 -1.80
N ALA A 211 6.14 -13.78 -2.84
CA ALA A 211 6.00 -12.78 -3.89
C ALA A 211 5.54 -11.43 -3.30
N PHE A 212 6.07 -10.34 -3.83
CA PHE A 212 5.78 -8.97 -3.38
C PHE A 212 6.17 -8.67 -1.93
N ASP A 213 7.17 -9.37 -1.40
CA ASP A 213 7.67 -9.13 -0.06
C ASP A 213 8.25 -7.71 0.08
N GLU A 214 7.96 -7.08 1.21
CA GLU A 214 8.30 -5.69 1.48
C GLU A 214 9.81 -5.51 1.72
N TYR A 215 10.52 -6.54 2.18
CA TYR A 215 11.98 -6.50 2.31
C TYR A 215 12.67 -6.21 0.98
N LEU A 216 12.11 -6.72 -0.13
CA LEU A 216 12.60 -6.41 -1.48
C LEU A 216 11.98 -5.12 -2.05
N LEU A 217 10.68 -4.91 -1.87
CA LEU A 217 9.94 -3.83 -2.54
C LEU A 217 9.99 -2.49 -1.81
N GLY A 218 10.34 -2.50 -0.53
CA GLY A 218 10.36 -1.31 0.32
C GLY A 218 11.41 -0.27 -0.05
N TYR A 219 12.47 -0.65 -0.75
CA TYR A 219 13.64 0.19 -1.03
C TYR A 219 13.77 0.59 -2.50
N ALA A 220 14.37 1.74 -2.78
CA ALA A 220 14.67 2.20 -4.13
C ALA A 220 15.84 1.42 -4.74
N ASN A 221 16.97 1.36 -4.01
CA ASN A 221 18.11 0.53 -4.38
C ASN A 221 17.91 -0.91 -3.90
N LYS A 222 18.13 -1.86 -4.79
CA LYS A 222 17.98 -3.29 -4.53
C LYS A 222 19.29 -4.06 -4.64
N GLU A 223 20.38 -3.39 -4.94
CA GLU A 223 21.69 -4.04 -5.16
C GLU A 223 22.18 -4.76 -3.90
N TRP A 224 21.83 -4.24 -2.72
CA TRP A 224 22.19 -4.87 -1.44
C TRP A 224 21.34 -6.10 -1.09
N ILE A 225 20.23 -6.32 -1.83
CA ILE A 225 19.27 -7.40 -1.54
C ILE A 225 19.22 -8.39 -2.71
N LEU A 226 19.24 -7.90 -3.94
CA LEU A 226 18.98 -8.70 -5.14
C LEU A 226 20.15 -8.62 -6.13
N PRO A 227 20.98 -9.68 -6.22
CA PRO A 227 22.00 -9.80 -7.24
C PRO A 227 21.41 -9.74 -8.65
N ASP A 228 22.17 -9.16 -9.58
CA ASP A 228 21.70 -8.96 -10.96
C ASP A 228 21.39 -10.27 -11.69
N GLU A 229 22.10 -11.34 -11.36
CA GLU A 229 21.90 -12.67 -11.93
C GLU A 229 20.52 -13.26 -11.59
N LEU A 230 20.01 -12.97 -10.38
CA LEU A 230 18.71 -13.46 -9.92
C LEU A 230 17.56 -12.51 -10.24
N ARG A 231 17.88 -11.27 -10.65
CA ARG A 231 16.86 -10.24 -10.89
C ARG A 231 15.78 -10.66 -11.91
N PRO A 232 16.10 -11.28 -13.08
CA PRO A 232 15.07 -11.68 -14.03
C PRO A 232 14.06 -12.70 -13.48
N ASP A 233 14.48 -13.53 -12.52
CA ASP A 233 13.68 -14.61 -11.97
C ASP A 233 12.89 -14.21 -10.72
N ILE A 234 13.27 -13.09 -10.07
CA ILE A 234 12.64 -12.64 -8.82
C ILE A 234 11.82 -11.36 -9.05
N LEU A 235 12.29 -10.41 -9.88
CA LEU A 235 11.64 -9.10 -10.04
C LEU A 235 11.68 -8.63 -11.50
N THR A 236 10.51 -8.46 -12.11
CA THR A 236 10.42 -7.92 -13.47
C THR A 236 10.57 -6.39 -13.49
N LYS A 237 10.84 -5.86 -14.69
CA LYS A 237 10.82 -4.42 -14.96
C LYS A 237 9.47 -3.75 -14.67
N ASN A 238 8.38 -4.52 -14.73
CA ASN A 238 7.02 -4.05 -14.46
C ASN A 238 6.61 -4.20 -12.98
N GLY A 239 7.54 -4.59 -12.10
CA GLY A 239 7.30 -4.72 -10.67
C GLY A 239 6.54 -5.99 -10.27
N LEU A 240 6.42 -7.00 -11.14
CA LEU A 240 5.98 -8.33 -10.72
C LEU A 240 7.13 -9.02 -10.00
N SER A 241 6.83 -9.60 -8.84
CA SER A 241 7.79 -10.31 -8.02
C SER A 241 7.32 -11.73 -7.76
N TRP A 242 8.27 -12.66 -7.66
CA TRP A 242 8.06 -14.06 -7.30
C TRP A 242 8.64 -14.37 -5.93
N PRO A 243 8.23 -15.49 -5.30
CA PRO A 243 8.85 -15.96 -4.06
C PRO A 243 10.35 -16.25 -4.26
N TRP A 244 11.12 -16.05 -3.22
CA TRP A 244 12.58 -16.18 -3.27
C TRP A 244 13.17 -16.56 -1.90
N VAL A 245 14.41 -17.00 -1.91
CA VAL A 245 15.15 -17.41 -0.70
C VAL A 245 16.16 -16.35 -0.33
N MET A 246 16.17 -15.94 0.94
CA MET A 246 17.14 -15.03 1.53
C MET A 246 18.12 -15.79 2.41
N GLU A 247 19.41 -15.49 2.26
CA GLU A 247 20.50 -15.83 3.18
C GLU A 247 21.43 -14.64 3.32
N ASN A 248 21.96 -14.39 4.49
CA ASN A 248 22.84 -13.25 4.77
C ASN A 248 22.27 -11.90 4.30
N GLY A 249 20.95 -11.72 4.38
CA GLY A 249 20.27 -10.51 3.94
C GLY A 249 20.13 -10.35 2.42
N MET A 250 20.60 -11.31 1.61
CA MET A 250 20.58 -11.26 0.15
C MET A 250 19.79 -12.41 -0.46
N ALA A 251 19.25 -12.19 -1.65
CA ALA A 251 18.61 -13.24 -2.44
C ALA A 251 19.67 -14.24 -2.92
N VAL A 252 19.40 -15.54 -2.69
CA VAL A 252 20.28 -16.64 -3.14
C VAL A 252 19.61 -17.58 -4.13
N ALA A 253 18.28 -17.59 -4.20
CA ALA A 253 17.54 -18.41 -5.15
C ALA A 253 16.14 -17.81 -5.43
N SER A 254 15.62 -18.07 -6.62
CA SER A 254 14.21 -17.86 -6.96
C SER A 254 13.41 -19.13 -6.65
N LEU A 255 12.21 -18.96 -6.12
CA LEU A 255 11.22 -20.02 -5.94
C LEU A 255 10.11 -19.92 -7.00
N ARG A 256 10.37 -19.23 -8.09
CA ARG A 256 9.47 -19.15 -9.24
C ARG A 256 9.34 -20.51 -9.87
N GLU A 257 8.10 -21.03 -9.96
CA GLU A 257 7.84 -22.27 -10.73
C GLU A 257 8.16 -22.01 -12.21
N PRO A 258 8.80 -22.98 -12.88
CA PRO A 258 8.97 -22.93 -14.34
C PRO A 258 7.60 -22.83 -15.03
N ALA A 259 7.49 -21.99 -16.05
CA ALA A 259 6.26 -21.81 -16.82
C ALA A 259 5.97 -23.02 -17.71
#